data_021d62e050233361343b76667d7335d6
#
_entry.id   021d62e050233361343b76667d7335d6
#
_cell.length_a   1.000
_cell.length_b   1.000
_cell.length_c   1.000
_cell.angle_alpha   90.00
_cell.angle_beta   90.00
_cell.angle_gamma   90.00
#
_symmetry.space_group_name_H-M   'P 1'
#
loop_
_entity.id
_entity.type
_entity.pdbx_description
1 polymer ?
#
loop_
_entity_poly.entity_id
_entity_poly.type
_entity_poly.pdbx_seq_one_letter_code
_entity_poly.pdbx_strand_id
1 'polypeptide(L)'
;MLNYEVVEILKDLSPSNSIVALDLETTGLDINKDRIIEIGATKLNLDTGEFESYSQLIDPITEISEFITDLTGIRPEDLKGKPIIDEITDDFQEFLKDKDGKQSLIIAHNTDFDIGFLKSAQINFSAP
;
A
#
# COMPACT_ATOMS: atom_id res chain seq x y z
N MET A 1 -12.37 -14.74 -4.46
CA MET A 1 -13.24 -13.92 -5.34
C MET A 1 -14.46 -13.46 -4.56
N LEU A 2 -14.82 -12.17 -4.68
CA LEU A 2 -16.01 -11.63 -4.05
C LEU A 2 -17.26 -12.06 -4.84
N ASN A 3 -18.34 -12.36 -4.14
CA ASN A 3 -19.59 -12.66 -4.80
C ASN A 3 -20.33 -11.35 -5.19
N TYR A 4 -21.35 -11.48 -6.02
CA TYR A 4 -22.08 -10.33 -6.56
C TYR A 4 -22.68 -9.42 -5.47
N GLU A 5 -23.26 -10.00 -4.42
CA GLU A 5 -23.86 -9.23 -3.33
C GLU A 5 -22.85 -8.39 -2.57
N VAL A 6 -21.67 -8.96 -2.30
CA VAL A 6 -20.58 -8.25 -1.63
C VAL A 6 -20.10 -7.09 -2.50
N VAL A 7 -19.94 -7.30 -3.80
CA VAL A 7 -19.52 -6.24 -4.73
C VAL A 7 -20.52 -5.08 -4.73
N GLU A 8 -21.80 -5.35 -4.74
CA GLU A 8 -22.83 -4.30 -4.71
C GLU A 8 -22.80 -3.51 -3.40
N ILE A 9 -22.62 -4.18 -2.26
CA ILE A 9 -22.48 -3.51 -0.97
C ILE A 9 -21.25 -2.60 -0.96
N LEU A 10 -20.11 -3.07 -1.48
CA LEU A 10 -18.90 -2.28 -1.53
C LEU A 10 -19.03 -1.06 -2.43
N LYS A 11 -19.74 -1.18 -3.55
CA LYS A 11 -20.04 -0.03 -4.43
C LYS A 11 -20.82 1.05 -3.69
N ASP A 12 -21.77 0.68 -2.86
CA ASP A 12 -22.58 1.63 -2.10
C ASP A 12 -21.76 2.37 -1.05
N LEU A 13 -20.71 1.73 -0.52
CA LEU A 13 -19.86 2.31 0.51
C LEU A 13 -18.70 3.13 -0.05
N SER A 14 -18.28 2.87 -1.28
CA SER A 14 -17.11 3.52 -1.88
C SER A 14 -17.51 4.71 -2.75
N PRO A 15 -16.88 5.89 -2.57
CA PRO A 15 -17.07 7.02 -3.48
C PRO A 15 -16.38 6.80 -4.83
N SER A 16 -15.61 5.75 -4.97
CA SER A 16 -14.82 5.38 -6.13
C SER A 16 -15.30 4.04 -6.70
N ASN A 17 -14.93 3.76 -7.95
CA ASN A 17 -15.17 2.47 -8.59
C ASN A 17 -14.12 1.42 -8.24
N SER A 18 -13.22 1.71 -7.31
CA SER A 18 -12.19 0.75 -6.91
C SER A 18 -11.91 0.76 -5.42
N ILE A 19 -11.45 -0.40 -4.95
CA ILE A 19 -11.01 -0.59 -3.56
C ILE A 19 -9.59 -1.14 -3.62
N VAL A 20 -8.70 -0.56 -2.80
CA VAL A 20 -7.32 -1.02 -2.68
C VAL A 20 -7.13 -1.63 -1.29
N ALA A 21 -6.75 -2.90 -1.27
CA ALA A 21 -6.29 -3.58 -0.05
C ALA A 21 -4.78 -3.37 0.05
N LEU A 22 -4.33 -2.80 1.15
CA LEU A 22 -2.96 -2.34 1.35
C LEU A 22 -2.29 -3.12 2.47
N ASP A 23 -1.03 -3.48 2.27
CA ASP A 23 -0.17 -4.08 3.28
C ASP A 23 1.24 -3.51 3.16
N LEU A 24 1.78 -3.01 4.27
CA LEU A 24 3.13 -2.44 4.32
C LEU A 24 4.01 -3.27 5.24
N GLU A 25 5.28 -3.42 4.84
CA GLU A 25 6.33 -3.85 5.74
C GLU A 25 7.25 -2.67 6.02
N THR A 26 7.68 -2.51 7.27
CA THR A 26 8.47 -1.38 7.74
C THR A 26 9.65 -1.84 8.59
N THR A 27 10.57 -0.94 8.86
CA THR A 27 11.72 -1.23 9.73
C THR A 27 11.35 -1.28 11.22
N GLY A 28 10.13 -0.88 11.57
CA GLY A 28 9.65 -0.87 12.96
C GLY A 28 8.28 -0.20 13.05
N LEU A 29 7.87 0.15 14.26
CA LEU A 29 6.53 0.66 14.54
C LEU A 29 6.45 2.18 14.71
N ASP A 30 7.59 2.87 14.73
CA ASP A 30 7.63 4.31 14.96
C ASP A 30 7.57 5.07 13.65
N ILE A 31 6.41 5.68 13.38
CA ILE A 31 6.11 6.41 12.16
C ILE A 31 7.07 7.59 11.91
N ASN A 32 7.67 8.14 12.97
CA ASN A 32 8.58 9.27 12.86
C ASN A 32 10.03 8.84 12.63
N LYS A 33 10.34 7.57 12.82
CA LYS A 33 11.70 7.05 12.86
C LYS A 33 11.89 5.91 11.86
N ASP A 34 10.93 5.02 11.78
CA ASP A 34 11.01 3.84 10.93
C ASP A 34 10.57 4.13 9.51
N ARG A 35 10.90 3.24 8.59
CA ARG A 35 10.69 3.45 7.16
C ARG A 35 10.06 2.23 6.51
N ILE A 36 9.34 2.49 5.41
CA ILE A 36 8.71 1.44 4.60
C ILE A 36 9.79 0.67 3.85
N ILE A 37 9.71 -0.65 3.87
CA ILE A 37 10.60 -1.54 3.09
C ILE A 37 9.85 -2.36 2.05
N GLU A 38 8.53 -2.44 2.13
CA GLU A 38 7.72 -3.08 1.10
C GLU A 38 6.33 -2.47 1.06
N ILE A 39 5.82 -2.25 -0.15
CA ILE A 39 4.42 -1.92 -0.38
C ILE A 39 3.79 -3.06 -1.17
N GLY A 40 2.74 -3.66 -0.61
CA GLY A 40 1.89 -4.61 -1.31
C GLY A 40 0.48 -4.06 -1.39
N ALA A 41 -0.13 -4.10 -2.56
CA ALA A 41 -1.48 -3.61 -2.73
C ALA A 41 -2.21 -4.39 -3.82
N THR A 42 -3.50 -4.59 -3.62
CA THR A 42 -4.37 -5.20 -4.62
C THR A 42 -5.56 -4.28 -4.82
N LYS A 43 -5.80 -3.90 -6.06
CA LYS A 43 -6.92 -3.02 -6.43
C LYS A 43 -8.01 -3.83 -7.12
N LEU A 44 -9.22 -3.74 -6.59
CA LEU A 44 -10.41 -4.35 -7.17
C LEU A 44 -11.20 -3.29 -7.91
N ASN A 45 -11.46 -3.53 -9.20
CA ASN A 45 -12.39 -2.71 -9.99
C ASN A 45 -13.80 -3.23 -9.72
N LEU A 46 -14.65 -2.39 -9.13
CA LEU A 46 -16.01 -2.78 -8.76
C LEU A 46 -16.95 -2.93 -9.95
N ASP A 47 -16.63 -2.31 -11.10
CA ASP A 47 -17.43 -2.43 -12.31
C ASP A 47 -17.18 -3.75 -13.05
N THR A 48 -15.93 -4.20 -13.09
CA THR A 48 -15.52 -5.38 -13.88
C THR A 48 -15.22 -6.60 -13.03
N GLY A 49 -14.96 -6.43 -11.72
CA GLY A 49 -14.50 -7.50 -10.84
C GLY A 49 -13.03 -7.88 -11.04
N GLU A 50 -12.30 -7.16 -11.89
CA GLU A 50 -10.88 -7.43 -12.15
C GLU A 50 -9.99 -6.91 -11.04
N PHE A 51 -8.88 -7.64 -10.80
CA PHE A 51 -7.86 -7.25 -9.83
C PHE A 51 -6.60 -6.78 -10.53
N GLU A 52 -5.96 -5.77 -9.95
CA GLU A 52 -4.61 -5.33 -10.29
C GLU A 52 -3.75 -5.41 -9.04
N SER A 53 -2.50 -5.83 -9.18
CA SER A 53 -1.57 -5.93 -8.05
C SER A 53 -0.41 -4.97 -8.21
N TYR A 54 0.03 -4.40 -7.10
CA TYR A 54 1.25 -3.62 -6.97
C TYR A 54 2.11 -4.24 -5.88
N SER A 55 3.38 -4.44 -6.17
CA SER A 55 4.32 -4.98 -5.18
C SER A 55 5.69 -4.38 -5.42
N GLN A 56 6.26 -3.74 -4.42
CA GLN A 56 7.55 -3.08 -4.54
C GLN A 56 8.33 -3.16 -3.25
N LEU A 57 9.53 -3.73 -3.31
CA LEU A 57 10.52 -3.62 -2.26
C LEU A 57 11.20 -2.24 -2.35
N ILE A 58 11.52 -1.65 -1.21
CA ILE A 58 12.04 -0.29 -1.12
C ILE A 58 13.29 -0.27 -0.25
N ASP A 59 14.33 0.39 -0.74
CA ASP A 59 15.53 0.62 0.04
C ASP A 59 15.25 1.72 1.08
N PRO A 60 15.27 1.41 2.39
CA PRO A 60 14.96 2.40 3.42
C PRO A 60 16.12 3.36 3.69
N ILE A 61 17.29 3.18 3.07
CA ILE A 61 18.52 3.94 3.30
C ILE A 61 18.97 3.85 4.78
N THR A 62 18.61 2.76 5.42
CA THR A 62 18.99 2.47 6.81
C THR A 62 19.08 0.96 6.95
N GLU A 63 19.75 0.52 8.01
CA GLU A 63 19.83 -0.91 8.29
C GLU A 63 18.49 -1.44 8.77
N ILE A 64 18.22 -2.70 8.46
CA ILE A 64 17.09 -3.43 9.04
C ILE A 64 17.62 -4.41 10.07
N SER A 65 16.89 -4.59 11.16
CA SER A 65 17.29 -5.49 12.22
C SER A 65 17.04 -6.95 11.82
N GLU A 66 17.79 -7.85 12.46
CA GLU A 66 17.56 -9.29 12.31
C GLU A 66 16.13 -9.66 12.72
N PHE A 67 15.58 -8.99 13.72
CA PHE A 67 14.19 -9.19 14.15
C PHE A 67 13.21 -8.90 12.98
N ILE A 68 13.43 -7.81 12.24
CA ILE A 68 12.57 -7.48 11.09
C ILE A 68 12.73 -8.50 9.98
N THR A 69 13.95 -8.96 9.70
CA THR A 69 14.18 -10.02 8.71
C THR A 69 13.44 -11.30 9.10
N ASP A 70 13.50 -11.70 10.36
CA ASP A 70 12.81 -12.88 10.86
C ASP A 70 11.29 -12.75 10.76
N LEU A 71 10.77 -11.55 11.04
CA LEU A 71 9.34 -11.28 11.01
C LEU A 71 8.76 -11.21 9.59
N THR A 72 9.47 -10.57 8.67
CA THR A 72 8.96 -10.27 7.32
C THR A 72 9.48 -11.21 6.24
N GLY A 73 10.59 -11.89 6.49
CA GLY A 73 11.31 -12.65 5.48
C GLY A 73 12.17 -11.81 4.56
N ILE A 74 12.16 -10.49 4.72
CA ILE A 74 12.95 -9.56 3.89
C ILE A 74 14.34 -9.42 4.50
N ARG A 75 15.36 -9.69 3.71
CA ARG A 75 16.75 -9.61 4.13
C ARG A 75 17.39 -8.31 3.63
N PRO A 76 18.45 -7.82 4.29
CA PRO A 76 19.15 -6.62 3.81
C PRO A 76 19.57 -6.70 2.33
N GLU A 77 20.06 -7.86 1.91
CA GLU A 77 20.46 -8.07 0.51
C GLU A 77 19.30 -8.00 -0.48
N ASP A 78 18.06 -8.26 -0.05
CA ASP A 78 16.88 -8.17 -0.90
C ASP A 78 16.53 -6.72 -1.25
N LEU A 79 16.91 -5.79 -0.38
CA LEU A 79 16.63 -4.35 -0.55
C LEU A 79 17.72 -3.62 -1.31
N LYS A 80 18.87 -4.25 -1.48
CA LYS A 80 20.00 -3.65 -2.17
C LYS A 80 19.67 -3.44 -3.65
N GLY A 81 19.87 -2.23 -4.13
CA GLY A 81 19.56 -1.88 -5.52
C GLY A 81 18.09 -1.60 -5.79
N LYS A 82 17.24 -1.68 -4.77
CA LYS A 82 15.83 -1.32 -4.90
C LYS A 82 15.66 0.20 -4.86
N PRO A 83 14.55 0.72 -5.42
CA PRO A 83 14.31 2.16 -5.38
C PRO A 83 14.10 2.65 -3.95
N ILE A 84 14.39 3.93 -3.71
CA ILE A 84 13.99 4.60 -2.49
C ILE A 84 12.54 5.05 -2.62
N ILE A 85 11.90 5.40 -1.49
CA ILE A 85 10.47 5.72 -1.48
C ILE A 85 10.12 6.87 -2.43
N ASP A 86 10.97 7.88 -2.54
CA ASP A 86 10.73 9.04 -3.40
C ASP A 86 10.64 8.66 -4.88
N GLU A 87 11.32 7.60 -5.28
CA GLU A 87 11.34 7.15 -6.68
C GLU A 87 10.07 6.44 -7.11
N ILE A 88 9.26 5.94 -6.15
CA ILE A 88 8.04 5.18 -6.47
C ILE A 88 6.76 5.94 -6.12
N THR A 89 6.88 7.11 -5.51
CA THR A 89 5.72 7.84 -4.98
C THR A 89 4.69 8.15 -6.07
N ASP A 90 5.12 8.68 -7.21
CA ASP A 90 4.21 9.06 -8.29
C ASP A 90 3.49 7.85 -8.88
N ASP A 91 4.21 6.76 -9.13
CA ASP A 91 3.63 5.54 -9.67
C ASP A 91 2.63 4.92 -8.69
N PHE A 92 2.99 4.90 -7.42
CA PHE A 92 2.09 4.34 -6.40
C PHE A 92 0.85 5.20 -6.19
N GLN A 93 0.99 6.53 -6.20
CA GLN A 93 -0.16 7.43 -6.11
C GLN A 93 -1.11 7.25 -7.29
N GLU A 94 -0.57 7.02 -8.49
CA GLU A 94 -1.39 6.73 -9.67
C GLU A 94 -2.12 5.40 -9.51
N PHE A 95 -1.45 4.37 -8.96
CA PHE A 95 -2.08 3.09 -8.68
C PHE A 95 -3.26 3.23 -7.70
N LEU A 96 -3.19 4.15 -6.75
CA LEU A 96 -4.24 4.35 -5.75
C LEU A 96 -5.50 5.00 -6.30
N LYS A 97 -5.49 5.45 -7.55
CA LYS A 97 -6.65 6.06 -8.21
C LYS A 97 -7.42 5.04 -9.02
N ASP A 98 -8.73 5.30 -9.18
CA ASP A 98 -9.54 4.53 -10.09
C ASP A 98 -9.36 5.03 -11.53
N LYS A 99 -10.05 4.41 -12.48
CA LYS A 99 -9.97 4.75 -13.91
C LYS A 99 -10.40 6.20 -14.21
N ASP A 100 -11.19 6.80 -13.34
CA ASP A 100 -11.67 8.18 -13.49
C ASP A 100 -10.79 9.19 -12.73
N GLY A 101 -9.68 8.73 -12.16
CA GLY A 101 -8.77 9.57 -11.41
C GLY A 101 -9.20 9.85 -9.98
N LYS A 102 -10.24 9.18 -9.48
CA LYS A 102 -10.70 9.33 -8.10
C LYS A 102 -9.91 8.44 -7.16
N GLN A 103 -9.75 8.89 -5.94
CA GLN A 103 -9.10 8.09 -4.89
C GLN A 103 -9.90 6.83 -4.60
N SER A 104 -9.27 5.66 -4.70
CA SER A 104 -9.85 4.39 -4.29
C SER A 104 -10.12 4.37 -2.80
N LEU A 105 -11.12 3.59 -2.37
CA LEU A 105 -11.27 3.28 -0.97
C LEU A 105 -10.10 2.40 -0.52
N ILE A 106 -9.41 2.80 0.54
CA ILE A 106 -8.26 2.07 1.05
C ILE A 106 -8.71 1.20 2.23
N ILE A 107 -8.40 -0.08 2.19
CA ILE A 107 -8.58 -0.99 3.32
C ILE A 107 -7.24 -1.61 3.70
N ALA A 108 -7.03 -1.82 4.99
CA ALA A 108 -5.80 -2.39 5.52
C ALA A 108 -6.09 -3.07 6.86
N HIS A 109 -5.18 -3.94 7.30
CA HIS A 109 -5.33 -4.62 8.59
C HIS A 109 -5.29 -3.62 9.75
N ASN A 110 -4.37 -2.65 9.69
CA ASN A 110 -4.29 -1.55 10.64
C ASN A 110 -4.17 -0.25 9.84
N THR A 111 -5.32 0.29 9.45
CA THR A 111 -5.40 1.42 8.53
C THR A 111 -4.66 2.65 9.05
N ASP A 112 -4.80 2.97 10.33
CA ASP A 112 -4.13 4.15 10.92
C ASP A 112 -2.60 4.01 10.85
N PHE A 113 -2.07 2.82 11.10
CA PHE A 113 -0.65 2.54 11.00
C PHE A 113 -0.15 2.69 9.57
N ASP A 114 -0.78 2.01 8.63
CA ASP A 114 -0.36 2.00 7.22
C ASP A 114 -0.50 3.39 6.59
N ILE A 115 -1.63 4.07 6.82
CA ILE A 115 -1.86 5.42 6.33
C ILE A 115 -0.85 6.40 6.94
N GLY A 116 -0.55 6.26 8.22
CA GLY A 116 0.44 7.08 8.90
C GLY A 116 1.82 6.98 8.26
N PHE A 117 2.27 5.77 7.94
CA PHE A 117 3.55 5.58 7.24
C PHE A 117 3.55 6.16 5.83
N LEU A 118 2.45 6.00 5.08
CA LEU A 118 2.34 6.58 3.75
C LEU A 118 2.38 8.12 3.79
N LYS A 119 1.69 8.74 4.73
CA LYS A 119 1.72 10.19 4.90
C LYS A 119 3.10 10.69 5.31
N SER A 120 3.77 9.97 6.19
CA SER A 120 5.14 10.29 6.60
C SER A 120 6.10 10.24 5.41
N ALA A 121 5.86 9.36 4.45
CA ALA A 121 6.63 9.27 3.21
C ALA A 121 6.17 10.28 2.15
N GLN A 122 5.25 11.19 2.49
CA GLN A 122 4.69 12.21 1.60
C GLN A 122 3.87 11.62 0.43
N ILE A 123 3.32 10.44 0.61
CA ILE A 123 2.39 9.87 -0.35
C ILE A 123 1.00 10.43 -0.03
N ASN A 124 0.49 11.25 -0.95
CA ASN A 124 -0.78 11.93 -0.79
C ASN A 124 -1.94 11.07 -1.25
N PHE A 125 -2.98 11.01 -0.42
CA PHE A 125 -4.24 10.39 -0.78
C PHE A 125 -5.32 10.96 0.14
N SER A 126 -6.56 10.91 -0.33
CA SER A 126 -7.70 11.32 0.48
C SER A 126 -8.09 10.16 1.40
N ALA A 127 -8.15 10.41 2.69
CA ALA A 127 -8.69 9.43 3.62
C ALA A 127 -10.20 9.33 3.40
N PRO A 128 -10.75 8.12 3.41
CA PRO A 128 -12.19 7.97 3.30
C PRO A 128 -12.89 8.47 4.57
#